data_4976a002bccf0d77b89f743312f521f7
#
_entry.id   4976a002bccf0d77b89f743312f521f7
#
_cell.length_a   1.000
_cell.length_b   1.000
_cell.length_c   1.000
_cell.angle_alpha   90.00
_cell.angle_beta   90.00
_cell.angle_gamma   90.00
#
_symmetry.space_group_name_H-M   'P 1'
#
loop_
_entity.id
_entity.type
_entity.pdbx_description
1 polymer ?
#
loop_
_entity_poly.entity_id
_entity_poly.type
_entity_poly.pdbx_seq_one_letter_code
_entity_poly.pdbx_strand_id
1 'polypeptide(L)'
;IAQTWSGNSDGAAGKCTATISRNGDLIYRMYLEIKGTPVELQDGTTGTAIRPANQGAHNLPANAITSVELEIGGQKIDKHTGKWMEVWAELTQPNSAALCGGQVNHGDKGTLFQTTTGMGGAGSINGQPIRYFVPLQFWFCRNVGLALPLIALQYHEVKVILDHTIGHAANFGTGTPKNTLWVDYIYLDTDERRRF
;
A
#
# COMPACT_ATOMS: atom_id res chain seq x y z
N ILE A 1 7.30 11.69 4.90
CA ILE A 1 7.98 11.27 6.13
C ILE A 1 7.51 9.85 6.47
N ALA A 2 8.46 8.96 6.78
CA ALA A 2 8.14 7.59 7.19
C ALA A 2 7.53 7.57 8.60
N GLN A 3 6.52 6.72 8.79
CA GLN A 3 5.89 6.49 10.09
C GLN A 3 6.33 5.13 10.65
N THR A 4 6.41 5.04 11.97
CA THR A 4 6.78 3.81 12.66
C THR A 4 5.56 2.95 12.93
N TRP A 5 5.64 1.67 12.59
CA TRP A 5 4.63 0.69 12.92
C TRP A 5 4.79 0.17 14.36
N SER A 6 3.69 -0.01 15.03
CA SER A 6 3.55 -0.78 16.26
C SER A 6 2.76 -2.06 15.95
N GLY A 7 3.24 -3.20 16.40
CA GLY A 7 2.64 -4.50 16.10
C GLY A 7 3.40 -5.27 15.01
N ASN A 8 2.71 -6.24 14.39
CA ASN A 8 3.33 -7.13 13.40
C ASN A 8 3.29 -6.49 12.01
N SER A 9 4.39 -5.85 11.63
CA SER A 9 4.54 -5.19 10.33
C SER A 9 5.18 -6.05 9.24
N ASP A 10 5.90 -7.09 9.62
CA ASP A 10 6.81 -7.85 8.73
C ASP A 10 6.48 -9.36 8.73
N GLY A 11 5.54 -9.79 9.54
CA GLY A 11 5.19 -11.21 9.69
C GLY A 11 4.38 -11.77 8.52
N ALA A 12 4.12 -13.08 8.59
CA ALA A 12 3.34 -13.80 7.57
C ALA A 12 1.93 -13.22 7.40
N ALA A 13 1.28 -12.91 8.51
CA ALA A 13 0.00 -12.22 8.55
C ALA A 13 -0.11 -11.48 9.89
N GLY A 14 -0.78 -10.34 9.90
CA GLY A 14 -0.97 -9.61 11.14
C GLY A 14 -1.54 -8.23 10.97
N LYS A 15 -1.73 -7.60 12.13
CA LYS A 15 -2.12 -6.21 12.23
C LYS A 15 -0.99 -5.37 12.79
N CYS A 16 -0.79 -4.22 12.20
CA CYS A 16 0.07 -3.18 12.73
C CYS A 16 -0.62 -1.83 12.67
N THR A 17 -0.22 -0.94 13.57
CA THR A 17 -0.81 0.39 13.71
C THR A 17 0.29 1.43 13.66
N ALA A 18 0.12 2.44 12.82
CA ALA A 18 0.97 3.61 12.81
C ALA A 18 0.20 4.82 13.38
N THR A 19 0.72 5.40 14.44
CA THR A 19 0.25 6.72 14.89
C THR A 19 0.96 7.77 14.07
N ILE A 20 0.18 8.62 13.41
CA ILE A 20 0.71 9.64 12.51
C ILE A 20 1.34 10.76 13.31
N SER A 21 2.61 10.99 13.08
CA SER A 21 3.37 12.07 13.73
C SER A 21 2.90 13.45 13.24
N ARG A 22 2.95 14.44 14.13
CA ARG A 22 2.53 15.83 13.81
C ARG A 22 3.69 16.64 13.26
N ASN A 23 4.22 16.21 12.11
CA ASN A 23 5.37 16.88 11.49
C ASN A 23 4.99 18.02 10.56
N GLY A 24 3.71 18.23 10.31
CA GLY A 24 3.18 19.31 9.46
C GLY A 24 1.77 19.70 9.86
N ASP A 25 1.20 20.67 9.18
CA ASP A 25 -0.10 21.22 9.48
C ASP A 25 -1.25 20.38 8.92
N LEU A 26 -1.07 19.90 7.69
CA LEU A 26 -2.03 19.05 7.02
C LEU A 26 -1.36 17.76 6.51
N ILE A 27 -2.16 16.69 6.36
CA ILE A 27 -1.77 15.48 5.67
C ILE A 27 -2.48 15.44 4.32
N TYR A 28 -1.71 15.14 3.26
CA TYR A 28 -2.28 15.01 1.93
C TYR A 28 -2.25 13.57 1.44
N ARG A 29 -1.10 13.02 1.09
CA ARG A 29 -0.98 11.68 0.54
C ARG A 29 -0.36 10.71 1.51
N MET A 30 -0.79 9.47 1.41
CA MET A 30 -0.18 8.35 2.11
C MET A 30 0.14 7.24 1.14
N TYR A 31 1.30 6.63 1.31
CA TYR A 31 1.78 5.50 0.52
C TYR A 31 2.25 4.39 1.42
N LEU A 32 1.85 3.18 1.10
CA LEU A 32 2.43 2.00 1.71
C LEU A 32 3.56 1.49 0.82
N GLU A 33 4.78 1.58 1.29
CA GLU A 33 5.94 0.99 0.64
C GLU A 33 6.05 -0.47 1.08
N ILE A 34 6.02 -1.39 0.13
CA ILE A 34 6.21 -2.82 0.35
C ILE A 34 7.48 -3.24 -0.37
N LYS A 35 8.42 -3.80 0.38
CA LYS A 35 9.66 -4.39 -0.14
C LYS A 35 9.67 -5.87 0.16
N GLY A 36 10.13 -6.66 -0.77
CA GLY A 36 10.29 -8.09 -0.56
C GLY A 36 10.76 -8.81 -1.81
N THR A 37 10.97 -10.09 -1.67
CA THR A 37 11.29 -10.98 -2.79
C THR A 37 10.16 -11.97 -2.91
N PRO A 38 9.32 -11.90 -3.97
CA PRO A 38 8.25 -12.86 -4.19
C PRO A 38 8.81 -14.28 -4.33
N VAL A 39 8.11 -15.23 -3.77
CA VAL A 39 8.47 -16.64 -3.90
C VAL A 39 7.55 -17.34 -4.89
N GLU A 40 8.10 -18.40 -5.45
CA GLU A 40 7.34 -19.32 -6.30
C GLU A 40 6.32 -20.09 -5.46
N LEU A 41 5.06 -20.08 -5.90
CA LEU A 41 4.04 -20.95 -5.33
C LEU A 41 4.28 -22.37 -5.80
N GLN A 42 4.63 -23.24 -4.86
CA GLN A 42 4.77 -24.67 -5.11
C GLN A 42 3.52 -25.42 -4.65
N ASP A 43 3.17 -26.47 -5.37
CA ASP A 43 2.20 -27.44 -4.91
C ASP A 43 2.75 -28.14 -3.66
N GLY A 44 2.04 -28.02 -2.54
CA GLY A 44 2.45 -28.61 -1.27
C GLY A 44 2.52 -30.15 -1.27
N THR A 45 2.01 -30.80 -2.31
CA THR A 45 1.97 -32.27 -2.43
C THR A 45 3.13 -32.81 -3.28
N THR A 46 3.48 -32.13 -4.36
CA THR A 46 4.47 -32.61 -5.33
C THR A 46 5.72 -31.73 -5.39
N GLY A 47 5.73 -30.58 -4.73
CA GLY A 47 6.80 -29.60 -4.85
C GLY A 47 6.88 -28.96 -6.25
N THR A 48 5.88 -29.22 -7.10
CA THR A 48 5.83 -28.68 -8.45
C THR A 48 5.35 -27.25 -8.42
N ALA A 49 5.99 -26.37 -9.18
CA ALA A 49 5.57 -24.98 -9.32
C ALA A 49 4.14 -24.90 -9.89
N ILE A 50 3.22 -24.28 -9.15
CA ILE A 50 1.83 -24.06 -9.60
C ILE A 50 1.79 -23.05 -10.77
N ARG A 51 2.84 -22.26 -10.91
CA ARG A 51 3.01 -21.28 -11.99
C ARG A 51 4.34 -21.51 -12.68
N PRO A 52 4.46 -21.21 -13.98
CA PRO A 52 5.76 -21.23 -14.67
C PRO A 52 6.81 -20.42 -13.89
N ALA A 53 8.05 -20.87 -13.89
CA ALA A 53 9.16 -20.29 -13.11
C ALA A 53 9.39 -18.79 -13.33
N ASN A 54 8.89 -18.26 -14.44
CA ASN A 54 8.98 -16.83 -14.80
C ASN A 54 7.71 -16.03 -14.48
N GLN A 55 6.68 -16.66 -13.88
CA GLN A 55 5.41 -16.01 -13.54
C GLN A 55 5.24 -15.91 -12.03
N GLY A 56 5.39 -14.72 -11.51
CA GLY A 56 5.06 -14.40 -10.13
C GLY A 56 3.57 -14.13 -9.92
N ALA A 57 3.21 -13.76 -8.70
CA ALA A 57 1.85 -13.35 -8.37
C ALA A 57 1.49 -12.04 -9.06
N HIS A 58 0.26 -11.98 -9.61
CA HIS A 58 -0.30 -10.72 -10.12
C HIS A 58 -0.92 -9.92 -8.99
N ASN A 59 -0.91 -8.59 -9.14
CA ASN A 59 -1.50 -7.66 -8.18
C ASN A 59 -1.06 -7.94 -6.74
N LEU A 60 0.21 -8.26 -6.58
CA LEU A 60 0.77 -8.75 -5.33
C LEU A 60 0.47 -7.83 -4.13
N PRO A 61 0.61 -6.49 -4.23
CA PRO A 61 0.27 -5.61 -3.12
C PRO A 61 -1.22 -5.64 -2.76
N ALA A 62 -2.11 -5.64 -3.75
CA ALA A 62 -3.55 -5.70 -3.51
C ALA A 62 -3.96 -7.02 -2.83
N ASN A 63 -3.30 -8.12 -3.18
CA ASN A 63 -3.55 -9.41 -2.54
C ASN A 63 -2.95 -9.50 -1.13
N ALA A 64 -1.82 -8.81 -0.89
CA ALA A 64 -1.14 -8.81 0.40
C ALA A 64 -1.79 -7.89 1.44
N ILE A 65 -2.60 -6.92 1.01
CA ILE A 65 -3.32 -5.99 1.89
C ILE A 65 -4.73 -6.52 2.12
N THR A 66 -5.01 -6.97 3.34
CA THR A 66 -6.36 -7.39 3.73
C THR A 66 -7.26 -6.18 3.90
N SER A 67 -6.83 -5.23 4.72
CA SER A 67 -7.53 -3.95 4.89
C SER A 67 -6.61 -2.86 5.45
N VAL A 68 -6.95 -1.62 5.12
CA VAL A 68 -6.37 -0.42 5.73
C VAL A 68 -7.50 0.37 6.35
N GLU A 69 -7.38 0.70 7.63
CA GLU A 69 -8.38 1.46 8.38
C GLU A 69 -7.76 2.78 8.86
N LEU A 70 -8.54 3.84 8.80
CA LEU A 70 -8.21 5.13 9.38
C LEU A 70 -9.01 5.33 10.66
N GLU A 71 -8.32 5.64 11.74
CA GLU A 71 -8.90 5.94 13.04
C GLU A 71 -8.51 7.36 13.47
N ILE A 72 -9.48 8.13 13.92
CA ILE A 72 -9.26 9.48 14.45
C ILE A 72 -9.93 9.56 15.82
N GLY A 73 -9.14 9.88 16.85
CA GLY A 73 -9.65 10.01 18.22
C GLY A 73 -10.29 8.71 18.76
N GLY A 74 -9.81 7.55 18.35
CA GLY A 74 -10.35 6.25 18.77
C GLY A 74 -11.56 5.76 17.96
N GLN A 75 -12.01 6.54 16.98
CA GLN A 75 -13.13 6.15 16.11
C GLN A 75 -12.64 5.77 14.72
N LYS A 76 -13.14 4.65 14.20
CA LYS A 76 -12.91 4.25 12.80
C LYS A 76 -13.72 5.16 11.89
N ILE A 77 -13.02 5.86 11.02
CA ILE A 77 -13.61 6.84 10.10
C ILE A 77 -13.73 6.27 8.69
N ASP A 78 -12.70 5.57 8.23
CA ASP A 78 -12.67 5.03 6.87
C ASP A 78 -11.95 3.68 6.85
N LYS A 79 -12.32 2.85 5.87
CA LYS A 79 -11.72 1.53 5.65
C LYS A 79 -11.76 1.16 4.18
N HIS A 80 -10.67 0.63 3.67
CA HIS A 80 -10.64 0.01 2.36
C HIS A 80 -9.79 -1.26 2.34
N THR A 81 -10.03 -2.10 1.34
CA THR A 81 -9.34 -3.38 1.14
C THR A 81 -8.41 -3.31 -0.06
N GLY A 82 -7.44 -4.22 -0.15
CA GLY A 82 -6.57 -4.29 -1.31
C GLY A 82 -7.35 -4.53 -2.62
N LYS A 83 -8.37 -5.38 -2.59
CA LYS A 83 -9.24 -5.61 -3.74
C LYS A 83 -9.99 -4.36 -4.18
N TRP A 84 -10.48 -3.58 -3.22
CA TRP A 84 -11.14 -2.32 -3.54
C TRP A 84 -10.18 -1.31 -4.16
N MET A 85 -8.93 -1.25 -3.67
CA MET A 85 -7.92 -0.38 -4.26
C MET A 85 -7.62 -0.75 -5.71
N GLU A 86 -7.58 -2.04 -6.04
CA GLU A 86 -7.41 -2.51 -7.41
C GLU A 86 -8.58 -2.09 -8.31
N VAL A 87 -9.81 -2.32 -7.86
CA VAL A 87 -11.02 -1.89 -8.60
C VAL A 87 -11.03 -0.38 -8.79
N TRP A 88 -10.69 0.38 -7.75
CA TRP A 88 -10.61 1.83 -7.82
C TRP A 88 -9.55 2.30 -8.82
N ALA A 89 -8.40 1.64 -8.85
CA ALA A 89 -7.34 1.93 -9.81
C ALA A 89 -7.81 1.70 -11.25
N GLU A 90 -8.48 0.58 -11.52
CA GLU A 90 -9.05 0.28 -12.85
C GLU A 90 -10.08 1.32 -13.30
N LEU A 91 -10.87 1.85 -12.39
CA LEU A 91 -11.92 2.84 -12.71
C LEU A 91 -11.39 4.27 -12.86
N THR A 92 -10.34 4.63 -12.15
CA THR A 92 -9.91 6.04 -12.02
C THR A 92 -8.55 6.34 -12.61
N GLN A 93 -7.69 5.34 -12.76
CA GLN A 93 -6.36 5.54 -13.31
C GLN A 93 -6.43 5.55 -14.84
N PRO A 94 -5.95 6.62 -15.52
CA PRO A 94 -6.06 6.75 -16.98
C PRO A 94 -5.42 5.60 -17.77
N ASN A 95 -4.35 5.01 -17.25
CA ASN A 95 -3.64 3.88 -17.84
C ASN A 95 -3.29 2.88 -16.75
N SER A 96 -4.30 2.23 -16.17
CA SER A 96 -4.09 1.22 -15.14
C SER A 96 -3.36 -0.01 -15.69
N ALA A 97 -3.61 -0.36 -16.95
CA ALA A 97 -2.98 -1.50 -17.61
C ALA A 97 -2.56 -1.17 -19.05
N ALA A 98 -1.31 -1.45 -19.40
CA ALA A 98 -0.79 -1.26 -20.77
C ALA A 98 -1.16 -2.40 -21.73
N LEU A 99 -1.43 -3.59 -21.21
CA LEU A 99 -1.69 -4.80 -22.02
C LEU A 99 -2.98 -5.46 -21.56
N CYS A 100 -4.00 -5.37 -22.40
CA CYS A 100 -5.21 -6.20 -22.28
C CYS A 100 -4.87 -7.65 -22.68
N GLY A 101 -4.85 -8.56 -21.72
CA GLY A 101 -4.64 -9.99 -21.97
C GLY A 101 -3.19 -10.45 -22.03
N GLY A 102 -2.22 -9.57 -21.87
CA GLY A 102 -0.80 -9.90 -21.72
C GLY A 102 -0.37 -9.92 -20.25
N GLN A 103 0.59 -10.78 -19.94
CA GLN A 103 1.21 -10.77 -18.61
C GLN A 103 2.28 -9.69 -18.60
N VAL A 104 2.05 -8.64 -17.82
CA VAL A 104 3.10 -7.66 -17.52
C VAL A 104 3.89 -8.20 -16.34
N ASN A 105 5.06 -8.73 -16.61
CA ASN A 105 5.99 -9.14 -15.57
C ASN A 105 6.78 -7.92 -15.08
N HIS A 106 7.24 -7.99 -13.83
CA HIS A 106 8.13 -6.98 -13.30
C HIS A 106 9.41 -6.88 -14.16
N GLY A 107 9.67 -5.69 -14.71
CA GLY A 107 10.76 -5.47 -15.67
C GLY A 107 10.32 -5.42 -17.11
N ASP A 108 9.11 -5.90 -17.45
CA ASP A 108 8.52 -5.71 -18.77
C ASP A 108 7.87 -4.34 -18.91
N LYS A 109 7.54 -3.98 -20.14
CA LYS A 109 7.03 -2.66 -20.52
C LYS A 109 5.57 -2.47 -20.07
N GLY A 110 5.36 -2.32 -18.77
CA GLY A 110 4.09 -1.89 -18.21
C GLY A 110 3.97 -0.36 -18.16
N THR A 111 2.83 0.12 -17.67
CA THR A 111 2.66 1.54 -17.33
C THR A 111 3.49 1.88 -16.10
N LEU A 112 3.79 3.18 -15.92
CA LEU A 112 4.43 3.66 -14.69
C LEU A 112 3.62 3.28 -13.44
N PHE A 113 2.30 3.33 -13.53
CA PHE A 113 1.40 2.89 -12.47
C PHE A 113 1.62 1.42 -12.12
N GLN A 114 1.60 0.52 -13.10
CA GLN A 114 1.84 -0.92 -12.87
C GLN A 114 3.21 -1.18 -12.26
N THR A 115 4.26 -0.55 -12.77
CA THR A 115 5.63 -0.75 -12.29
C THR A 115 5.81 -0.26 -10.86
N THR A 116 5.21 0.89 -10.53
CA THR A 116 5.38 1.53 -9.22
C THR A 116 4.51 0.90 -8.15
N THR A 117 3.27 0.56 -8.49
CA THR A 117 2.28 0.09 -7.50
C THR A 117 2.15 -1.42 -7.44
N GLY A 118 2.57 -2.14 -8.49
CA GLY A 118 2.32 -3.58 -8.62
C GLY A 118 0.85 -3.92 -8.80
N MET A 119 0.01 -2.94 -9.18
CA MET A 119 -1.44 -3.07 -9.40
C MET A 119 -1.74 -2.94 -10.90
N GLY A 120 -3.02 -3.03 -11.30
CA GLY A 120 -3.41 -2.95 -12.71
C GLY A 120 -3.01 -4.20 -13.51
N GLY A 121 -3.05 -5.38 -12.90
CA GLY A 121 -2.69 -6.63 -13.54
C GLY A 121 -1.17 -6.90 -13.60
N ALA A 122 -0.35 -6.06 -12.95
CA ALA A 122 1.10 -6.26 -12.93
C ALA A 122 1.48 -7.58 -12.29
N GLY A 123 2.33 -8.34 -12.97
CA GLY A 123 2.96 -9.55 -12.44
C GLY A 123 4.26 -9.24 -11.69
N SER A 124 4.71 -10.19 -10.90
CA SER A 124 6.02 -10.17 -10.27
C SER A 124 6.89 -11.31 -10.82
N ILE A 125 8.21 -11.14 -10.79
CA ILE A 125 9.15 -12.21 -11.12
C ILE A 125 9.61 -12.87 -9.82
N ASN A 126 9.50 -14.19 -9.76
CA ASN A 126 9.95 -14.97 -8.61
C ASN A 126 11.45 -14.77 -8.36
N GLY A 127 11.81 -14.62 -7.09
CA GLY A 127 13.20 -14.47 -6.67
C GLY A 127 13.83 -13.11 -6.95
N GLN A 128 13.13 -12.19 -7.60
CA GLN A 128 13.62 -10.82 -7.81
C GLN A 128 13.14 -9.88 -6.69
N PRO A 129 14.03 -9.12 -6.08
CA PRO A 129 13.63 -8.14 -5.08
C PRO A 129 12.81 -7.03 -5.74
N ILE A 130 11.66 -6.73 -5.16
CA ILE A 130 10.75 -5.68 -5.63
C ILE A 130 10.43 -4.67 -4.53
N ARG A 131 10.10 -3.47 -4.98
CA ARG A 131 9.64 -2.37 -4.15
C ARG A 131 8.40 -1.76 -4.78
N TYR A 132 7.30 -1.80 -4.08
CA TYR A 132 6.05 -1.18 -4.51
C TYR A 132 5.68 -0.03 -3.59
N PHE A 133 5.09 1.01 -4.19
CA PHE A 133 4.50 2.14 -3.50
C PHE A 133 3.00 2.17 -3.77
N VAL A 134 2.22 1.68 -2.83
CA VAL A 134 0.77 1.57 -2.95
C VAL A 134 0.11 2.83 -2.40
N PRO A 135 -0.54 3.66 -3.23
CA PRO A 135 -1.22 4.86 -2.75
C PRO A 135 -2.47 4.48 -1.98
N LEU A 136 -2.61 4.98 -0.77
CA LEU A 136 -3.84 4.82 0.02
C LEU A 136 -4.92 5.79 -0.48
N GLN A 137 -6.17 5.32 -0.46
CA GLN A 137 -7.28 5.99 -1.12
C GLN A 137 -8.29 6.62 -0.14
N PHE A 138 -7.81 7.10 1.01
CA PHE A 138 -8.65 7.91 1.90
C PHE A 138 -9.11 9.18 1.20
N TRP A 139 -10.24 9.78 1.62
CA TRP A 139 -10.82 10.94 0.97
C TRP A 139 -9.83 12.11 0.83
N PHE A 140 -9.01 12.35 1.86
CA PHE A 140 -8.02 13.44 1.86
C PHE A 140 -6.82 13.18 0.95
N CYS A 141 -6.58 11.92 0.56
CA CYS A 141 -5.49 11.56 -0.35
C CYS A 141 -5.83 11.87 -1.82
N ARG A 142 -7.10 12.09 -2.15
CA ARG A 142 -7.57 12.23 -3.54
C ARG A 142 -7.46 13.64 -4.08
N ASN A 143 -7.64 14.64 -3.22
CA ASN A 143 -7.61 16.04 -3.59
C ASN A 143 -6.88 16.84 -2.51
N VAL A 144 -5.95 17.70 -2.92
CA VAL A 144 -5.19 18.56 -1.99
C VAL A 144 -6.09 19.48 -1.17
N GLY A 145 -7.21 19.93 -1.74
CA GLY A 145 -8.20 20.75 -1.05
C GLY A 145 -8.96 20.03 0.08
N LEU A 146 -8.84 18.71 0.16
CA LEU A 146 -9.43 17.87 1.20
C LEU A 146 -8.40 17.38 2.21
N ALA A 147 -7.18 17.92 2.19
CA ALA A 147 -6.10 17.53 3.08
C ALA A 147 -6.54 17.54 4.55
N LEU A 148 -6.15 16.51 5.30
CA LEU A 148 -6.57 16.33 6.70
C LEU A 148 -5.86 17.31 7.61
N PRO A 149 -6.58 18.24 8.29
CA PRO A 149 -5.96 19.27 9.12
C PRO A 149 -5.54 18.72 10.48
N LEU A 150 -4.25 18.39 10.64
CA LEU A 150 -3.70 17.95 11.92
C LEU A 150 -3.75 19.06 12.98
N ILE A 151 -3.66 20.32 12.55
CA ILE A 151 -3.75 21.47 13.46
C ILE A 151 -5.12 21.55 14.15
N ALA A 152 -6.19 21.17 13.46
CA ALA A 152 -7.54 21.11 14.03
C ALA A 152 -7.75 19.87 14.93
N LEU A 153 -6.95 18.83 14.73
CA LEU A 153 -7.04 17.56 15.46
C LEU A 153 -6.07 17.48 16.66
N GLN A 154 -5.77 18.60 17.31
CA GLN A 154 -4.72 18.69 18.34
C GLN A 154 -4.87 17.68 19.49
N TYR A 155 -6.09 17.33 19.84
CA TYR A 155 -6.42 16.42 20.95
C TYR A 155 -6.82 15.02 20.47
N HIS A 156 -6.78 14.75 19.18
CA HIS A 156 -7.17 13.48 18.58
C HIS A 156 -6.00 12.87 17.83
N GLU A 157 -5.62 11.67 18.22
CA GLU A 157 -4.61 10.91 17.47
C GLU A 157 -5.20 10.41 16.15
N VAL A 158 -4.42 10.52 15.10
CA VAL A 158 -4.71 9.92 13.79
C VAL A 158 -3.90 8.64 13.70
N LYS A 159 -4.57 7.51 13.46
CA LYS A 159 -3.93 6.20 13.34
C LYS A 159 -4.32 5.55 12.03
N VAL A 160 -3.36 4.89 11.42
CA VAL A 160 -3.57 3.99 10.30
C VAL A 160 -3.33 2.56 10.78
N ILE A 161 -4.33 1.72 10.62
CA ILE A 161 -4.28 0.31 11.01
C ILE A 161 -4.22 -0.51 9.72
N LEU A 162 -3.15 -1.27 9.56
CA LEU A 162 -2.94 -2.17 8.42
C LEU A 162 -3.14 -3.61 8.88
N ASP A 163 -4.04 -4.32 8.21
CA ASP A 163 -4.20 -5.76 8.30
C ASP A 163 -3.65 -6.37 7.00
N HIS A 164 -2.69 -7.29 7.11
CA HIS A 164 -1.92 -7.74 5.96
C HIS A 164 -1.52 -9.21 6.02
N THR A 165 -1.20 -9.73 4.86
CA THR A 165 -0.61 -11.06 4.64
C THR A 165 0.69 -10.93 3.83
N ILE A 166 1.45 -9.85 4.05
CA ILE A 166 2.63 -9.51 3.22
C ILE A 166 3.67 -10.64 3.26
N GLY A 167 4.01 -11.14 4.43
CA GLY A 167 4.99 -12.22 4.59
C GLY A 167 4.43 -13.63 4.38
N HIS A 168 3.19 -13.78 3.92
CA HIS A 168 2.63 -15.09 3.61
C HIS A 168 3.36 -15.71 2.40
N ALA A 169 3.52 -17.03 2.41
CA ALA A 169 4.21 -17.76 1.35
C ALA A 169 3.63 -17.53 -0.06
N ALA A 170 2.32 -17.25 -0.14
CA ALA A 170 1.65 -16.91 -1.40
C ALA A 170 1.97 -15.50 -1.92
N ASN A 171 2.57 -14.63 -1.11
CA ASN A 171 2.89 -13.25 -1.46
C ASN A 171 4.41 -13.06 -1.56
N PHE A 172 5.04 -12.52 -0.52
CA PHE A 172 6.50 -12.27 -0.53
C PHE A 172 7.32 -13.37 0.13
N GLY A 173 6.67 -14.41 0.66
CA GLY A 173 7.34 -15.54 1.28
C GLY A 173 8.09 -15.24 2.57
N THR A 174 8.95 -16.17 2.98
CA THR A 174 9.67 -16.14 4.24
C THR A 174 10.88 -15.20 4.27
N GLY A 175 11.26 -14.60 3.14
CA GLY A 175 12.23 -13.51 3.15
C GLY A 175 11.61 -12.30 3.83
N THR A 176 12.29 -11.71 4.79
CA THR A 176 11.78 -10.59 5.61
C THR A 176 11.21 -9.43 4.76
N PRO A 177 9.95 -9.49 4.30
CA PRO A 177 9.34 -8.36 3.62
C PRO A 177 9.20 -7.23 4.63
N LYS A 178 9.43 -6.00 4.17
CA LYS A 178 9.27 -4.83 5.00
C LYS A 178 8.18 -3.95 4.42
N ASN A 179 7.36 -3.40 5.29
CA ASN A 179 6.45 -2.34 4.90
C ASN A 179 6.75 -1.06 5.69
N THR A 180 6.54 0.06 5.04
CA THR A 180 6.74 1.39 5.61
C THR A 180 5.59 2.29 5.17
N LEU A 181 4.96 2.97 6.10
CA LEU A 181 3.96 3.97 5.78
C LEU A 181 4.63 5.33 5.56
N TRP A 182 4.47 5.88 4.37
CA TRP A 182 4.94 7.21 4.02
C TRP A 182 3.78 8.19 4.03
N VAL A 183 3.99 9.35 4.64
CA VAL A 183 2.99 10.42 4.74
C VAL A 183 3.58 11.71 4.20
N ASP A 184 2.83 12.36 3.31
CA ASP A 184 3.14 13.67 2.77
C ASP A 184 2.44 14.73 3.60
N TYR A 185 3.22 15.70 4.09
CA TYR A 185 2.74 16.81 4.90
C TYR A 185 2.74 18.09 4.11
N ILE A 186 1.74 18.94 4.39
CA ILE A 186 1.67 20.31 3.89
C ILE A 186 1.91 21.22 5.09
N TYR A 187 2.78 22.21 4.88
CA TYR A 187 3.07 23.26 5.84
C TYR A 187 2.34 24.52 5.40
N LEU A 188 1.63 25.13 6.32
CA LEU A 188 0.87 26.34 6.08
C LEU A 188 1.65 27.56 6.58
N ASP A 189 1.44 28.70 5.94
CA ASP A 189 1.91 29.98 6.45
C ASP A 189 1.13 30.41 7.69
N THR A 190 1.67 31.37 8.44
CA THR A 190 1.10 31.84 9.70
C THR A 190 -0.33 32.40 9.53
N ASP A 191 -0.60 33.09 8.42
CA ASP A 191 -1.92 33.64 8.14
C ASP A 191 -2.93 32.57 7.73
N GLU A 192 -2.47 31.52 7.04
CA GLU A 192 -3.30 30.37 6.69
C GLU A 192 -3.63 29.52 7.92
N ARG A 193 -2.67 29.32 8.83
CA ARG A 193 -2.89 28.58 10.10
C ARG A 193 -3.97 29.21 10.97
N ARG A 194 -4.11 30.55 10.95
CA ARG A 194 -5.13 31.26 11.73
C ARG A 194 -6.55 31.06 11.21
N ARG A 195 -6.71 30.58 9.99
CA ARG A 195 -8.02 30.30 9.36
C ARG A 195 -8.57 28.92 9.70
N PHE A 196 -7.74 28.03 10.22
CA PHE A 196 -8.10 26.72 10.73
C PHE A 196 -8.33 26.75 12.23
#